data_ba53ab18a50d2a938423eb447f2736b0
#
_entry.id   ba53ab18a50d2a938423eb447f2736b0
#
_cell.length_a   1.000
_cell.length_b   1.000
_cell.length_c   1.000
_cell.angle_alpha   90.00
_cell.angle_beta   90.00
_cell.angle_gamma   90.00
#
_symmetry.space_group_name_H-M   'P 1'
#
loop_
_entity.id
_entity.type
_entity.pdbx_description
1 polymer ?
#
loop_
_entity_poly.entity_id
_entity_poly.type
_entity_poly.pdbx_seq_one_letter_code
_entity_poly.pdbx_strand_id
1 'polypeptide(L)'
;MIRATLKIRRLLLPALLSAIMLNANAQSADTALFKSSLFTPVKSFTTGVEGPGVDKDGNIYAVNFDHDGTIGKMTPDGKASVFIELPKGSIGNGIRFDSHGKMLIADYTGHNIIKVNMATKEQTVFAHEDGMSQPNDIAIDKKDRLYASDPNWKAGTGKIWRIDTDGKVTLLDTMATVNGIDVSPDNRTLYVNEKRKIWAYDLSKKGDISHKRLVIEFPDFGMDGLRCDIKGNIYQARFGKGTVAKVSPDGKVLQEITLTGKRPTNVCFGGPDGKTMYVTLQDQGNLETFRVDEPGREWEMTQKQK
;
A
#
# COMPACT_ATOMS: atom_id res chain seq x y z
N MET A 1 23.63 10.72 -89.58
CA MET A 1 24.17 10.85 -88.22
C MET A 1 22.97 10.99 -87.26
N ILE A 2 22.55 9.92 -86.63
CA ILE A 2 21.42 9.93 -85.73
C ILE A 2 21.97 9.45 -84.36
N ARG A 3 21.91 10.35 -83.37
CA ARG A 3 22.33 10.03 -81.99
C ARG A 3 21.12 9.48 -81.23
N ALA A 4 21.23 8.26 -80.77
CA ALA A 4 20.25 7.62 -79.90
C ALA A 4 20.53 7.99 -78.44
N THR A 5 19.51 8.54 -77.75
CA THR A 5 19.57 8.90 -76.35
C THR A 5 18.95 7.75 -75.52
N LEU A 6 19.78 7.16 -74.67
CA LEU A 6 19.39 6.07 -73.77
C LEU A 6 18.72 6.67 -72.53
N LYS A 7 17.44 6.37 -72.28
CA LYS A 7 16.72 6.72 -71.05
C LYS A 7 16.86 5.59 -70.02
N ILE A 8 17.59 5.87 -68.97
CA ILE A 8 17.68 4.98 -67.78
C ILE A 8 16.39 5.14 -66.94
N ARG A 9 15.59 4.11 -66.86
CA ARG A 9 14.48 4.02 -65.93
C ARG A 9 15.02 3.57 -64.56
N ARG A 10 14.94 4.43 -63.57
CA ARG A 10 15.15 4.06 -62.14
C ARG A 10 13.89 3.32 -61.67
N LEU A 11 14.02 2.08 -61.26
CA LEU A 11 13.03 1.34 -60.50
C LEU A 11 13.00 1.86 -59.06
N LEU A 12 11.87 2.36 -58.64
CA LEU A 12 11.53 2.60 -57.25
C LEU A 12 11.05 1.28 -56.65
N LEU A 13 11.83 0.71 -55.70
CA LEU A 13 11.34 -0.34 -54.83
C LEU A 13 10.57 0.33 -53.68
N PRO A 14 9.34 -0.12 -53.37
CA PRO A 14 8.59 0.43 -52.26
C PRO A 14 9.13 -0.13 -50.92
N ALA A 15 9.34 0.76 -49.99
CA ALA A 15 9.58 0.46 -48.57
C ALA A 15 8.30 -0.16 -47.97
N LEU A 16 8.31 -1.46 -47.77
CA LEU A 16 7.25 -2.20 -47.09
C LEU A 16 7.92 -3.11 -46.04
N LEU A 17 8.51 -2.53 -44.99
CA LEU A 17 8.99 -3.27 -43.83
C LEU A 17 9.06 -2.37 -42.58
N SER A 18 7.94 -1.85 -42.10
CA SER A 18 7.90 -1.12 -40.82
C SER A 18 6.58 -1.23 -40.04
N ALA A 19 5.74 -2.20 -40.34
CA ALA A 19 4.39 -2.26 -39.72
C ALA A 19 4.12 -3.54 -38.87
N ILE A 20 5.14 -4.40 -38.60
CA ILE A 20 4.90 -5.67 -37.90
C ILE A 20 5.50 -5.74 -36.48
N MET A 21 6.22 -4.71 -36.02
CA MET A 21 6.86 -4.75 -34.68
C MET A 21 6.09 -4.06 -33.54
N LEU A 22 4.89 -3.52 -33.76
CA LEU A 22 4.14 -2.79 -32.73
C LEU A 22 3.03 -3.58 -32.04
N ASN A 23 2.72 -4.80 -32.47
CA ASN A 23 1.63 -5.59 -31.86
C ASN A 23 2.08 -6.73 -30.93
N ALA A 24 3.38 -6.98 -30.76
CA ALA A 24 3.84 -8.08 -29.91
C ALA A 24 3.90 -7.71 -28.40
N ASN A 25 3.91 -6.42 -28.06
CA ASN A 25 4.03 -5.99 -26.65
C ASN A 25 2.70 -5.74 -25.93
N ALA A 26 1.58 -5.69 -26.63
CA ALA A 26 0.28 -5.46 -26.00
C ALA A 26 -0.37 -6.77 -25.46
N GLN A 27 0.01 -7.92 -25.99
CA GLN A 27 -0.58 -9.20 -25.63
C GLN A 27 0.13 -9.92 -24.48
N SER A 28 1.34 -9.49 -24.09
CA SER A 28 2.08 -10.08 -22.95
C SER A 28 1.74 -9.42 -21.59
N ALA A 29 1.09 -8.26 -21.57
CA ALA A 29 0.76 -7.55 -20.33
C ALA A 29 -0.43 -8.17 -19.57
N ASP A 30 -1.36 -8.82 -20.25
CA ASP A 30 -2.60 -9.34 -19.65
C ASP A 30 -2.43 -10.72 -18.99
N THR A 31 -1.39 -11.48 -19.35
CA THR A 31 -1.15 -12.82 -18.80
C THR A 31 -0.39 -12.81 -17.45
N ALA A 32 0.07 -11.66 -17.00
CA ALA A 32 0.87 -11.50 -15.77
C ALA A 32 0.10 -10.93 -14.58
N LEU A 33 -1.19 -10.57 -14.74
CA LEU A 33 -2.01 -10.04 -13.63
C LEU A 33 -2.17 -11.07 -12.53
N PHE A 34 -2.11 -10.61 -11.27
CA PHE A 34 -2.38 -11.41 -10.07
C PHE A 34 -1.47 -12.61 -9.84
N LYS A 35 -0.27 -12.60 -10.45
CA LYS A 35 0.77 -13.62 -10.20
C LYS A 35 1.87 -13.03 -9.35
N SER A 36 1.99 -13.54 -8.12
CA SER A 36 3.01 -13.10 -7.18
C SER A 36 4.39 -13.66 -7.50
N SER A 37 5.40 -12.84 -7.20
CA SER A 37 6.82 -13.17 -7.27
C SER A 37 7.59 -12.47 -6.17
N LEU A 38 8.79 -12.94 -5.85
CA LEU A 38 9.67 -12.29 -4.88
C LEU A 38 10.07 -10.90 -5.39
N PHE A 39 10.00 -9.91 -4.50
CA PHE A 39 10.52 -8.57 -4.74
C PHE A 39 11.84 -8.33 -3.99
N THR A 40 11.91 -8.75 -2.72
CA THR A 40 13.16 -8.74 -1.95
C THR A 40 13.57 -10.17 -1.58
N PRO A 41 14.86 -10.42 -1.34
CA PRO A 41 15.30 -11.72 -0.81
C PRO A 41 14.57 -12.06 0.50
N VAL A 42 14.35 -13.34 0.75
CA VAL A 42 13.86 -13.82 2.05
C VAL A 42 14.86 -13.44 3.16
N LYS A 43 14.36 -13.17 4.38
CA LYS A 43 15.13 -12.73 5.54
C LYS A 43 15.82 -11.36 5.37
N SER A 44 15.34 -10.53 4.45
CA SER A 44 15.75 -9.12 4.39
C SER A 44 15.17 -8.28 5.53
N PHE A 45 14.09 -8.77 6.12
CA PHE A 45 13.37 -8.13 7.24
C PHE A 45 13.27 -9.10 8.40
N THR A 46 13.01 -8.57 9.60
CA THR A 46 12.61 -9.39 10.74
C THR A 46 11.20 -9.93 10.56
N THR A 47 10.76 -10.79 11.49
CA THR A 47 9.37 -11.28 11.54
C THR A 47 8.36 -10.18 11.91
N GLY A 48 8.82 -8.95 12.13
CA GLY A 48 8.00 -7.76 12.33
C GLY A 48 7.79 -6.94 11.09
N VAL A 49 8.11 -7.44 9.88
CA VAL A 49 7.92 -6.71 8.63
C VAL A 49 6.46 -6.31 8.43
N GLU A 50 6.24 -4.99 8.24
CA GLU A 50 4.93 -4.37 8.15
C GLU A 50 4.97 -3.05 7.40
N GLY A 51 3.82 -2.40 7.30
CA GLY A 51 3.62 -1.03 6.94
C GLY A 51 4.20 -0.59 5.60
N PRO A 52 3.99 -1.32 4.49
CA PRO A 52 4.56 -0.91 3.23
C PRO A 52 3.93 0.41 2.76
N GLY A 53 4.77 1.32 2.29
CA GLY A 53 4.38 2.59 1.68
C GLY A 53 5.26 2.92 0.48
N VAL A 54 4.77 3.72 -0.46
CA VAL A 54 5.49 4.11 -1.68
C VAL A 54 5.53 5.63 -1.78
N ASP A 55 6.75 6.20 -1.97
CA ASP A 55 6.91 7.63 -2.17
C ASP A 55 6.61 8.04 -3.64
N LYS A 56 6.61 9.36 -3.89
CA LYS A 56 6.36 9.92 -5.23
C LYS A 56 7.40 9.51 -6.28
N ASP A 57 8.60 9.10 -5.86
CA ASP A 57 9.71 8.69 -6.72
C ASP A 57 9.69 7.17 -6.99
N GLY A 58 8.68 6.48 -6.45
CA GLY A 58 8.45 5.04 -6.63
C GLY A 58 9.30 4.15 -5.71
N ASN A 59 10.00 4.72 -4.71
CA ASN A 59 10.69 3.91 -3.72
C ASN A 59 9.68 3.31 -2.73
N ILE A 60 9.92 2.08 -2.36
CA ILE A 60 9.10 1.32 -1.42
C ILE A 60 9.76 1.38 -0.04
N TYR A 61 8.96 1.57 0.99
CA TYR A 61 9.41 1.56 2.39
C TYR A 61 8.63 0.50 3.15
N ALA A 62 9.29 -0.15 4.11
CA ALA A 62 8.66 -1.06 5.05
C ALA A 62 9.44 -1.06 6.37
N VAL A 63 8.77 -1.41 7.47
CA VAL A 63 9.39 -1.41 8.80
C VAL A 63 10.20 -2.67 9.05
N ASN A 64 11.17 -2.57 9.97
CA ASN A 64 11.97 -3.67 10.51
C ASN A 64 12.86 -4.38 9.47
N PHE A 65 13.47 -3.58 8.58
CA PHE A 65 14.50 -4.06 7.66
C PHE A 65 15.80 -4.35 8.42
N ASP A 66 16.40 -5.51 8.16
CA ASP A 66 17.61 -6.00 8.84
C ASP A 66 17.40 -6.27 10.33
N HIS A 67 16.93 -5.30 11.11
CA HIS A 67 16.59 -5.43 12.53
C HIS A 67 15.38 -4.57 12.93
N ASP A 68 14.82 -4.86 14.11
CA ASP A 68 13.65 -4.14 14.62
C ASP A 68 13.99 -2.66 14.93
N GLY A 69 13.00 -1.78 14.70
CA GLY A 69 13.13 -0.34 14.90
C GLY A 69 13.73 0.41 13.70
N THR A 70 13.91 -0.25 12.56
CA THR A 70 14.37 0.39 11.31
C THR A 70 13.24 0.61 10.33
N ILE A 71 13.44 1.55 9.41
CA ILE A 71 12.68 1.65 8.16
C ILE A 71 13.61 1.28 7.02
N GLY A 72 13.26 0.25 6.27
CA GLY A 72 13.93 -0.12 5.03
C GLY A 72 13.43 0.73 3.87
N LYS A 73 14.32 1.00 2.91
CA LYS A 73 14.01 1.59 1.61
C LYS A 73 14.42 0.61 0.52
N MET A 74 13.51 0.33 -0.38
CA MET A 74 13.75 -0.42 -1.60
C MET A 74 13.55 0.49 -2.81
N THR A 75 14.50 0.47 -3.74
CA THR A 75 14.35 1.14 -5.02
C THR A 75 13.44 0.32 -5.96
N PRO A 76 12.89 0.91 -7.04
CA PRO A 76 12.03 0.16 -7.98
C PRO A 76 12.69 -1.07 -8.61
N ASP A 77 14.03 -1.11 -8.67
CA ASP A 77 14.84 -2.27 -9.12
C ASP A 77 15.14 -3.27 -8.00
N GLY A 78 14.55 -3.11 -6.80
CA GLY A 78 14.62 -4.06 -5.69
C GLY A 78 15.84 -3.96 -4.80
N LYS A 79 16.72 -2.94 -4.97
CA LYS A 79 17.84 -2.72 -4.05
C LYS A 79 17.34 -2.20 -2.72
N ALA A 80 17.64 -2.91 -1.65
CA ALA A 80 17.21 -2.60 -0.30
C ALA A 80 18.36 -2.05 0.56
N SER A 81 18.04 -1.12 1.45
CA SER A 81 18.94 -0.57 2.47
C SER A 81 18.17 0.00 3.65
N VAL A 82 18.82 0.17 4.80
CA VAL A 82 18.25 0.93 5.91
C VAL A 82 18.10 2.40 5.46
N PHE A 83 16.90 2.94 5.61
CA PHE A 83 16.60 4.36 5.36
C PHE A 83 16.86 5.20 6.61
N ILE A 84 16.24 4.82 7.74
CA ILE A 84 16.40 5.44 9.06
C ILE A 84 16.29 4.40 10.16
N GLU A 85 16.88 4.73 11.31
CA GLU A 85 16.61 4.13 12.62
C GLU A 85 15.54 4.96 13.31
N LEU A 86 14.54 4.34 13.90
CA LEU A 86 13.54 5.02 14.71
C LEU A 86 14.12 5.40 16.09
N PRO A 87 13.50 6.33 16.83
CA PRO A 87 13.92 6.65 18.19
C PRO A 87 14.01 5.39 19.05
N LYS A 88 14.95 5.37 19.99
CA LYS A 88 15.17 4.20 20.87
C LYS A 88 13.88 3.76 21.56
N GLY A 89 13.51 2.51 21.35
CA GLY A 89 12.31 1.88 21.90
C GLY A 89 11.08 1.98 20.99
N SER A 90 11.15 2.75 19.91
CA SER A 90 10.09 2.80 18.90
C SER A 90 10.20 1.62 17.93
N ILE A 91 9.05 1.04 17.61
CA ILE A 91 8.89 0.06 16.53
C ILE A 91 7.79 0.59 15.62
N GLY A 92 8.14 0.85 14.36
CA GLY A 92 7.18 1.30 13.36
C GLY A 92 6.22 0.19 12.96
N ASN A 93 5.03 0.58 12.47
CA ASN A 93 4.09 -0.28 11.79
C ASN A 93 3.58 0.41 10.51
N GLY A 94 2.35 0.88 10.39
CA GLY A 94 1.85 1.50 9.17
C GLY A 94 2.64 2.73 8.72
N ILE A 95 2.93 2.84 7.42
CA ILE A 95 3.60 3.99 6.79
C ILE A 95 2.66 4.65 5.78
N ARG A 96 2.56 6.00 5.81
CA ARG A 96 1.89 6.83 4.80
C ARG A 96 2.71 8.05 4.47
N PHE A 97 2.39 8.67 3.33
CA PHE A 97 2.97 9.94 2.92
C PHE A 97 1.89 11.01 2.86
N ASP A 98 2.16 12.17 3.47
CA ASP A 98 1.26 13.32 3.39
C ASP A 98 1.39 14.03 2.02
N SER A 99 0.51 15.00 1.73
CA SER A 99 0.52 15.76 0.47
C SER A 99 1.80 16.57 0.24
N HIS A 100 2.64 16.73 1.26
CA HIS A 100 3.95 17.40 1.20
C HIS A 100 5.11 16.40 1.09
N GLY A 101 4.81 15.11 0.92
CA GLY A 101 5.80 14.03 0.80
C GLY A 101 6.53 13.72 2.11
N LYS A 102 5.99 14.09 3.27
CA LYS A 102 6.53 13.65 4.57
C LYS A 102 6.04 12.24 4.87
N MET A 103 6.91 11.42 5.41
CA MET A 103 6.53 10.08 5.87
C MET A 103 5.88 10.17 7.25
N LEU A 104 4.77 9.46 7.43
CA LEU A 104 4.05 9.31 8.68
C LEU A 104 4.08 7.83 9.07
N ILE A 105 4.48 7.54 10.30
CA ILE A 105 4.69 6.18 10.80
C ILE A 105 3.89 6.00 12.08
N ALA A 106 3.07 4.95 12.14
CA ALA A 106 2.49 4.49 13.40
C ALA A 106 3.61 3.88 14.27
N ASP A 107 3.85 4.44 15.45
CA ASP A 107 4.82 3.94 16.41
C ASP A 107 4.12 2.99 17.39
N TYR A 108 4.20 1.71 17.05
CA TYR A 108 3.52 0.62 17.72
C TYR A 108 3.83 0.50 19.23
N THR A 109 5.04 0.84 19.62
CA THR A 109 5.50 0.74 21.03
C THR A 109 5.50 2.08 21.75
N GLY A 110 5.60 3.20 21.02
CA GLY A 110 5.70 4.54 21.60
C GLY A 110 4.36 5.27 21.70
N HIS A 111 3.25 4.69 21.19
CA HIS A 111 1.92 5.30 21.18
C HIS A 111 1.87 6.64 20.43
N ASN A 112 2.71 6.78 19.39
CA ASN A 112 2.89 8.00 18.61
C ASN A 112 2.49 7.82 17.15
N ILE A 113 2.34 8.94 16.47
CA ILE A 113 2.58 9.04 15.04
C ILE A 113 3.87 9.84 14.85
N ILE A 114 4.88 9.21 14.25
CA ILE A 114 6.16 9.85 13.94
C ILE A 114 6.07 10.44 12.55
N LYS A 115 6.51 11.69 12.40
CA LYS A 115 6.67 12.37 11.11
C LYS A 115 8.14 12.48 10.75
N VAL A 116 8.48 12.09 9.52
CA VAL A 116 9.86 12.11 9.00
C VAL A 116 9.97 13.07 7.82
N ASN A 117 10.94 13.94 7.89
CA ASN A 117 11.36 14.74 6.73
C ASN A 117 12.23 13.88 5.81
N MET A 118 11.75 13.58 4.60
CA MET A 118 12.43 12.66 3.69
C MET A 118 13.80 13.12 3.21
N ALA A 119 14.02 14.45 3.14
CA ALA A 119 15.30 15.02 2.70
C ALA A 119 16.36 15.06 3.82
N THR A 120 15.96 15.51 5.02
CA THR A 120 16.88 15.68 6.16
C THR A 120 16.92 14.45 7.06
N LYS A 121 15.96 13.54 6.95
CA LYS A 121 15.73 12.38 7.83
C LYS A 121 15.39 12.78 9.28
N GLU A 122 15.07 14.03 9.51
CA GLU A 122 14.63 14.52 10.82
C GLU A 122 13.31 13.87 11.19
N GLN A 123 13.21 13.40 12.43
CA GLN A 123 12.07 12.70 12.99
C GLN A 123 11.46 13.54 14.12
N THR A 124 10.13 13.68 14.10
CA THR A 124 9.39 14.39 15.15
C THR A 124 8.17 13.58 15.56
N VAL A 125 7.78 13.65 16.83
CA VAL A 125 6.47 13.15 17.26
C VAL A 125 5.43 14.13 16.76
N PHE A 126 4.64 13.68 15.78
CA PHE A 126 3.57 14.47 15.18
C PHE A 126 2.30 14.47 16.03
N ALA A 127 1.98 13.32 16.61
CA ALA A 127 0.86 13.14 17.52
C ALA A 127 1.21 12.10 18.58
N HIS A 128 0.67 12.28 19.77
CA HIS A 128 0.79 11.35 20.89
C HIS A 128 -0.55 11.26 21.61
N GLU A 129 -0.91 10.06 22.09
CA GLU A 129 -2.10 9.85 22.90
C GLU A 129 -1.87 8.66 23.84
N ASP A 130 -1.85 8.91 25.15
CA ASP A 130 -1.66 7.88 26.18
C ASP A 130 -2.71 6.77 26.14
N GLY A 131 -3.88 7.08 25.61
CA GLY A 131 -4.97 6.12 25.41
C GLY A 131 -4.76 5.15 24.27
N MET A 132 -3.76 5.35 23.39
CA MET A 132 -3.38 4.38 22.36
C MET A 132 -2.73 3.17 23.02
N SER A 133 -2.98 1.98 22.47
CA SER A 133 -2.40 0.72 22.93
C SER A 133 -1.21 0.31 22.06
N GLN A 134 -1.44 0.16 20.77
CA GLN A 134 -0.48 -0.32 19.78
C GLN A 134 -0.86 0.22 18.40
N PRO A 135 -0.69 1.55 18.13
CA PRO A 135 -1.00 2.11 16.82
C PRO A 135 -0.42 1.25 15.71
N ASN A 136 -1.29 0.66 14.90
CA ASN A 136 -0.91 -0.38 13.97
C ASN A 136 -0.91 0.15 12.53
N ASP A 137 -2.03 0.05 11.82
CA ASP A 137 -2.12 0.57 10.46
C ASP A 137 -2.70 1.98 10.46
N ILE A 138 -2.33 2.77 9.47
CA ILE A 138 -2.84 4.13 9.28
C ILE A 138 -3.33 4.33 7.86
N ALA A 139 -4.41 5.06 7.71
CA ALA A 139 -4.93 5.57 6.44
C ALA A 139 -4.80 7.10 6.43
N ILE A 140 -4.72 7.69 5.24
CA ILE A 140 -4.67 9.14 5.07
C ILE A 140 -5.76 9.59 4.10
N ASP A 141 -6.47 10.68 4.42
CA ASP A 141 -7.46 11.26 3.53
C ASP A 141 -6.88 12.40 2.66
N LYS A 142 -7.67 12.92 1.71
CA LYS A 142 -7.25 14.01 0.81
C LYS A 142 -6.99 15.35 1.52
N LYS A 143 -7.21 15.43 2.83
CA LYS A 143 -6.92 16.59 3.68
C LYS A 143 -5.78 16.36 4.65
N ASP A 144 -4.99 15.29 4.43
CA ASP A 144 -3.88 14.86 5.27
C ASP A 144 -4.27 14.48 6.71
N ARG A 145 -5.55 14.20 6.98
CA ARG A 145 -5.94 13.62 8.26
C ARG A 145 -5.65 12.11 8.25
N LEU A 146 -5.14 11.61 9.36
CA LEU A 146 -4.89 10.20 9.53
C LEU A 146 -6.05 9.53 10.28
N TYR A 147 -6.25 8.28 9.96
CA TYR A 147 -7.10 7.34 10.69
C TYR A 147 -6.22 6.16 11.08
N ALA A 148 -6.11 5.90 12.38
CA ALA A 148 -5.27 4.83 12.90
C ALA A 148 -6.12 3.72 13.51
N SER A 149 -5.80 2.49 13.17
CA SER A 149 -6.24 1.31 13.90
C SER A 149 -5.30 1.06 15.06
N ASP A 150 -5.85 0.73 16.23
CA ASP A 150 -5.11 0.61 17.47
C ASP A 150 -5.59 -0.65 18.24
N PRO A 151 -5.07 -1.83 17.90
CA PRO A 151 -5.41 -3.05 18.61
C PRO A 151 -4.76 -3.09 20.00
N ASN A 152 -5.47 -3.71 20.94
CA ASN A 152 -4.88 -4.26 22.16
C ASN A 152 -4.98 -5.80 22.06
N TRP A 153 -3.95 -6.42 21.55
CA TRP A 153 -3.94 -7.86 21.29
C TRP A 153 -4.18 -8.68 22.54
N LYS A 154 -3.63 -8.24 23.69
CA LYS A 154 -3.77 -8.92 24.97
C LYS A 154 -5.19 -8.87 25.50
N ALA A 155 -5.86 -7.73 25.38
CA ALA A 155 -7.24 -7.54 25.84
C ALA A 155 -8.28 -8.01 24.80
N GLY A 156 -7.89 -8.23 23.54
CA GLY A 156 -8.81 -8.58 22.46
C GLY A 156 -9.72 -7.43 22.03
N THR A 157 -9.32 -6.18 22.30
CA THR A 157 -10.05 -4.95 21.99
C THR A 157 -9.30 -4.12 20.95
N GLY A 158 -9.93 -3.10 20.42
CA GLY A 158 -9.32 -2.17 19.48
C GLY A 158 -10.01 -0.82 19.47
N LYS A 159 -9.33 0.18 18.95
CA LYS A 159 -9.81 1.54 18.80
C LYS A 159 -9.54 2.04 17.40
N ILE A 160 -10.34 3.00 16.97
CA ILE A 160 -10.13 3.78 15.74
C ILE A 160 -9.92 5.21 16.19
N TRP A 161 -8.79 5.78 15.76
CA TRP A 161 -8.44 7.15 16.05
C TRP A 161 -8.41 7.99 14.78
N ARG A 162 -8.81 9.27 14.89
CA ARG A 162 -8.50 10.30 13.91
C ARG A 162 -7.40 11.18 14.45
N ILE A 163 -6.43 11.49 13.61
CA ILE A 163 -5.37 12.47 13.88
C ILE A 163 -5.52 13.59 12.87
N ASP A 164 -5.83 14.78 13.35
CA ASP A 164 -5.97 15.98 12.50
C ASP A 164 -4.60 16.55 12.10
N THR A 165 -4.57 17.45 11.14
CA THR A 165 -3.31 18.00 10.58
C THR A 165 -2.50 18.86 11.56
N ASP A 166 -3.10 19.26 12.67
CA ASP A 166 -2.45 19.94 13.81
C ASP A 166 -1.94 18.96 14.89
N GLY A 167 -2.08 17.65 14.66
CA GLY A 167 -1.68 16.59 15.60
C GLY A 167 -2.74 16.26 16.65
N LYS A 168 -3.91 16.89 16.64
CA LYS A 168 -4.99 16.56 17.58
C LYS A 168 -5.52 15.16 17.33
N VAL A 169 -5.55 14.34 18.40
CA VAL A 169 -6.06 12.96 18.38
C VAL A 169 -7.51 12.93 18.89
N THR A 170 -8.36 12.17 18.21
CA THR A 170 -9.77 11.98 18.57
C THR A 170 -10.14 10.51 18.47
N LEU A 171 -10.69 9.93 19.53
CA LEU A 171 -11.25 8.59 19.49
C LEU A 171 -12.55 8.61 18.69
N LEU A 172 -12.65 7.74 17.67
CA LEU A 172 -13.83 7.63 16.81
C LEU A 172 -14.73 6.47 17.17
N ASP A 173 -14.15 5.29 17.46
CA ASP A 173 -14.90 4.07 17.84
C ASP A 173 -14.03 3.12 18.66
N THR A 174 -14.69 2.24 19.40
CA THR A 174 -14.09 1.11 20.10
C THR A 174 -14.76 -0.18 19.62
N MET A 175 -13.94 -1.21 19.35
CA MET A 175 -14.44 -2.47 18.80
C MET A 175 -13.56 -3.63 19.29
N ALA A 176 -13.75 -4.83 18.77
CA ALA A 176 -12.82 -5.93 19.01
C ALA A 176 -11.48 -5.64 18.31
N THR A 177 -10.57 -6.60 18.28
CA THR A 177 -9.25 -6.42 17.70
C THR A 177 -9.33 -5.98 16.24
N VAL A 178 -8.85 -4.79 15.96
CA VAL A 178 -8.75 -4.14 14.64
C VAL A 178 -7.35 -4.30 14.05
N ASN A 179 -7.23 -4.15 12.72
CA ASN A 179 -5.94 -4.11 12.04
C ASN A 179 -5.99 -3.19 10.81
N GLY A 180 -6.07 -3.72 9.58
CA GLY A 180 -6.06 -2.92 8.36
C GLY A 180 -7.15 -1.84 8.33
N ILE A 181 -6.77 -0.65 7.85
CA ILE A 181 -7.64 0.53 7.74
C ILE A 181 -7.31 1.30 6.46
N ASP A 182 -8.33 1.74 5.71
CA ASP A 182 -8.13 2.64 4.57
C ASP A 182 -9.39 3.48 4.28
N VAL A 183 -9.20 4.59 3.57
CA VAL A 183 -10.25 5.51 3.13
C VAL A 183 -10.61 5.21 1.68
N SER A 184 -11.88 5.30 1.32
CA SER A 184 -12.33 5.13 -0.08
C SER A 184 -11.81 6.25 -1.00
N PRO A 185 -11.72 6.03 -2.32
CA PRO A 185 -11.21 7.03 -3.27
C PRO A 185 -11.99 8.35 -3.29
N ASP A 186 -13.28 8.31 -2.98
CA ASP A 186 -14.14 9.49 -2.90
C ASP A 186 -14.12 10.20 -1.52
N ASN A 187 -13.35 9.67 -0.56
CA ASN A 187 -13.25 10.15 0.82
C ASN A 187 -14.58 10.14 1.60
N ARG A 188 -15.50 9.23 1.28
CA ARG A 188 -16.81 9.12 1.93
C ARG A 188 -16.97 7.88 2.77
N THR A 189 -16.01 6.95 2.72
CA THR A 189 -16.06 5.70 3.47
C THR A 189 -14.70 5.44 4.13
N LEU A 190 -14.74 5.05 5.40
CA LEU A 190 -13.60 4.47 6.10
C LEU A 190 -13.84 2.96 6.20
N TYR A 191 -12.91 2.18 5.66
CA TYR A 191 -12.89 0.72 5.80
C TYR A 191 -11.96 0.31 6.94
N VAL A 192 -12.42 -0.60 7.77
CA VAL A 192 -11.63 -1.14 8.89
C VAL A 192 -11.89 -2.63 8.98
N ASN A 193 -10.85 -3.44 9.10
CA ASN A 193 -11.07 -4.84 9.43
C ASN A 193 -11.06 -5.08 10.94
N GLU A 194 -11.87 -6.02 11.36
CA GLU A 194 -11.99 -6.53 12.74
C GLU A 194 -12.04 -8.06 12.69
N LYS A 195 -11.01 -8.73 13.19
CA LYS A 195 -10.88 -10.19 13.12
C LYS A 195 -11.03 -10.73 11.68
N ARG A 196 -12.24 -11.19 11.29
CA ARG A 196 -12.53 -11.72 9.96
C ARG A 196 -13.55 -10.90 9.18
N LYS A 197 -13.92 -9.71 9.67
CA LYS A 197 -14.92 -8.82 9.10
C LYS A 197 -14.26 -7.56 8.56
N ILE A 198 -14.72 -7.11 7.41
CA ILE A 198 -14.44 -5.75 6.93
C ILE A 198 -15.71 -4.92 7.19
N TRP A 199 -15.53 -3.84 7.93
CA TRP A 199 -16.56 -2.85 8.19
C TRP A 199 -16.35 -1.61 7.34
N ALA A 200 -17.44 -0.95 6.96
CA ALA A 200 -17.43 0.36 6.35
C ALA A 200 -18.18 1.34 7.25
N TYR A 201 -17.63 2.53 7.40
CA TYR A 201 -18.28 3.67 8.04
C TYR A 201 -18.48 4.78 7.02
N ASP A 202 -19.58 5.51 7.11
CA ASP A 202 -19.71 6.78 6.40
C ASP A 202 -18.73 7.79 7.00
N LEU A 203 -17.94 8.43 6.13
CA LEU A 203 -16.92 9.40 6.50
C LEU A 203 -17.39 10.81 6.14
N SER A 204 -17.56 11.67 7.15
CA SER A 204 -17.99 13.04 6.96
C SER A 204 -16.85 13.92 6.42
N LYS A 205 -17.19 15.09 5.86
CA LYS A 205 -16.19 16.10 5.44
C LYS A 205 -15.33 16.61 6.60
N LYS A 206 -15.81 16.46 7.85
CA LYS A 206 -15.06 16.82 9.07
C LYS A 206 -14.16 15.69 9.58
N GLY A 207 -14.29 14.48 9.02
CA GLY A 207 -13.52 13.31 9.42
C GLY A 207 -14.16 12.45 10.50
N ASP A 208 -15.40 12.74 10.87
CA ASP A 208 -16.15 11.91 11.81
C ASP A 208 -16.76 10.72 11.07
N ILE A 209 -16.91 9.58 11.78
CA ILE A 209 -17.48 8.36 11.23
C ILE A 209 -18.90 8.11 11.76
N SER A 210 -19.73 7.44 10.96
CA SER A 210 -21.09 7.05 11.30
C SER A 210 -21.55 5.84 10.47
N HIS A 211 -22.75 5.32 10.74
CA HIS A 211 -23.41 4.26 9.96
C HIS A 211 -22.52 3.07 9.64
N LYS A 212 -21.99 2.44 10.71
CA LYS A 212 -21.21 1.19 10.59
C LYS A 212 -22.04 0.12 9.90
N ARG A 213 -21.46 -0.50 8.85
CA ARG A 213 -22.06 -1.59 8.08
C ARG A 213 -21.04 -2.65 7.72
N LEU A 214 -21.50 -3.91 7.69
CA LEU A 214 -20.67 -5.03 7.29
C LEU A 214 -20.49 -5.00 5.76
N VAL A 215 -19.24 -5.08 5.29
CA VAL A 215 -18.90 -5.28 3.87
C VAL A 215 -18.85 -6.77 3.57
N ILE A 216 -18.03 -7.52 4.32
CA ILE A 216 -17.86 -8.96 4.16
C ILE A 216 -17.38 -9.59 5.47
N GLU A 217 -17.74 -10.84 5.68
CA GLU A 217 -17.15 -11.72 6.69
C GLU A 217 -16.53 -12.94 6.01
N PHE A 218 -15.26 -13.17 6.25
CA PHE A 218 -14.57 -14.36 5.75
C PHE A 218 -14.80 -15.55 6.70
N PRO A 219 -15.00 -16.76 6.17
CA PRO A 219 -15.28 -17.92 7.01
C PRO A 219 -14.03 -18.45 7.73
N ASP A 220 -12.85 -18.12 7.22
CA ASP A 220 -11.56 -18.71 7.61
C ASP A 220 -10.46 -17.68 7.82
N PHE A 221 -9.35 -18.09 8.41
CA PHE A 221 -8.09 -17.35 8.59
C PHE A 221 -8.24 -15.91 9.12
N GLY A 222 -7.11 -15.30 9.41
CA GLY A 222 -7.02 -13.91 9.86
C GLY A 222 -7.01 -12.91 8.71
N MET A 223 -7.10 -11.65 9.10
CA MET A 223 -6.91 -10.49 8.23
C MET A 223 -5.89 -9.56 8.88
N ASP A 224 -5.08 -8.92 8.04
CA ASP A 224 -4.08 -7.95 8.44
C ASP A 224 -4.28 -6.63 7.67
N GLY A 225 -3.29 -5.97 7.14
CA GLY A 225 -3.45 -4.71 6.44
C GLY A 225 -4.36 -4.78 5.20
N LEU A 226 -4.93 -3.66 4.80
CA LEU A 226 -5.76 -3.51 3.60
C LEU A 226 -5.52 -2.16 2.91
N ARG A 227 -5.74 -2.11 1.58
CA ARG A 227 -5.68 -0.88 0.76
C ARG A 227 -6.74 -0.88 -0.33
N CYS A 228 -7.17 0.32 -0.72
CA CYS A 228 -8.14 0.52 -1.79
C CYS A 228 -7.47 0.87 -3.12
N ASP A 229 -8.02 0.34 -4.23
CA ASP A 229 -7.75 0.86 -5.56
C ASP A 229 -8.65 2.09 -5.88
N ILE A 230 -8.43 2.73 -7.04
CA ILE A 230 -9.22 3.90 -7.47
C ILE A 230 -10.69 3.60 -7.77
N LYS A 231 -11.08 2.34 -7.91
CA LYS A 231 -12.48 1.90 -8.07
C LYS A 231 -13.14 1.61 -6.73
N GLY A 232 -12.37 1.67 -5.62
CA GLY A 232 -12.84 1.37 -4.28
C GLY A 232 -12.81 -0.12 -3.93
N ASN A 233 -12.22 -0.97 -4.77
CA ASN A 233 -12.01 -2.36 -4.37
C ASN A 233 -10.93 -2.41 -3.28
N ILE A 234 -11.14 -3.30 -2.33
CA ILE A 234 -10.29 -3.48 -1.15
C ILE A 234 -9.37 -4.67 -1.40
N TYR A 235 -8.07 -4.48 -1.27
CA TYR A 235 -7.09 -5.55 -1.28
C TYR A 235 -6.71 -5.87 0.16
N GLN A 236 -7.13 -7.03 0.64
CA GLN A 236 -7.02 -7.47 2.02
C GLN A 236 -5.96 -8.57 2.16
N ALA A 237 -4.91 -8.32 2.95
CA ALA A 237 -3.96 -9.34 3.33
C ALA A 237 -4.64 -10.41 4.21
N ARG A 238 -4.62 -11.69 3.76
CA ARG A 238 -5.25 -12.81 4.44
C ARG A 238 -4.20 -13.60 5.24
N PHE A 239 -3.94 -13.10 6.47
CA PHE A 239 -2.95 -13.67 7.37
C PHE A 239 -3.25 -15.13 7.74
N GLY A 240 -2.28 -16.00 7.60
CA GLY A 240 -2.39 -17.45 7.81
C GLY A 240 -2.88 -18.23 6.59
N LYS A 241 -3.61 -17.59 5.66
CA LYS A 241 -4.04 -18.19 4.39
C LYS A 241 -2.94 -18.10 3.33
N GLY A 242 -2.17 -17.04 3.33
CA GLY A 242 -1.14 -16.78 2.33
C GLY A 242 -1.73 -16.26 1.02
N THR A 243 -2.71 -15.38 1.11
CA THR A 243 -3.33 -14.76 -0.07
C THR A 243 -3.58 -13.28 0.16
N VAL A 244 -3.79 -12.54 -0.93
CA VAL A 244 -4.44 -11.22 -0.91
C VAL A 244 -5.80 -11.36 -1.59
N ALA A 245 -6.88 -10.97 -0.90
CA ALA A 245 -8.22 -10.98 -1.46
C ALA A 245 -8.56 -9.60 -2.02
N LYS A 246 -8.95 -9.51 -3.30
CA LYS A 246 -9.58 -8.33 -3.88
C LYS A 246 -11.09 -8.41 -3.66
N VAL A 247 -11.65 -7.46 -2.92
CA VAL A 247 -13.06 -7.42 -2.53
C VAL A 247 -13.69 -6.15 -3.09
N SER A 248 -14.85 -6.25 -3.72
CA SER A 248 -15.60 -5.08 -4.19
C SER A 248 -16.25 -4.32 -3.03
N PRO A 249 -16.63 -3.04 -3.22
CA PRO A 249 -17.31 -2.25 -2.19
C PRO A 249 -18.62 -2.85 -1.68
N ASP A 250 -19.27 -3.70 -2.49
CA ASP A 250 -20.49 -4.45 -2.15
C ASP A 250 -20.21 -5.83 -1.53
N GLY A 251 -18.96 -6.14 -1.19
CA GLY A 251 -18.57 -7.31 -0.41
C GLY A 251 -18.37 -8.60 -1.21
N LYS A 252 -18.20 -8.53 -2.53
CA LYS A 252 -17.91 -9.72 -3.34
C LYS A 252 -16.40 -9.92 -3.45
N VAL A 253 -15.92 -11.14 -3.22
CA VAL A 253 -14.53 -11.52 -3.54
C VAL A 253 -14.41 -11.61 -5.07
N LEU A 254 -13.66 -10.69 -5.66
CA LEU A 254 -13.42 -10.61 -7.11
C LEU A 254 -12.24 -11.47 -7.54
N GLN A 255 -11.20 -11.53 -6.69
CA GLN A 255 -9.97 -12.26 -6.95
C GLN A 255 -9.34 -12.69 -5.62
N GLU A 256 -8.66 -13.82 -5.62
CA GLU A 256 -7.80 -14.24 -4.52
C GLU A 256 -6.42 -14.59 -5.09
N ILE A 257 -5.42 -13.83 -4.67
CA ILE A 257 -4.04 -13.90 -5.19
C ILE A 257 -3.20 -14.73 -4.22
N THR A 258 -2.69 -15.85 -4.69
CA THR A 258 -1.83 -16.73 -3.89
C THR A 258 -0.42 -16.19 -3.81
N LEU A 259 0.15 -16.17 -2.60
CA LEU A 259 1.52 -15.80 -2.27
C LEU A 259 2.37 -17.04 -1.98
N THR A 260 3.69 -16.88 -1.96
CA THR A 260 4.58 -17.98 -1.57
C THR A 260 4.61 -18.15 -0.05
N GLY A 261 4.56 -17.04 0.72
CA GLY A 261 4.43 -17.04 2.16
C GLY A 261 2.98 -17.22 2.65
N LYS A 262 2.83 -17.57 3.92
CA LYS A 262 1.51 -17.80 4.55
C LYS A 262 1.04 -16.68 5.45
N ARG A 263 1.91 -15.73 5.76
CA ARG A 263 1.59 -14.64 6.70
C ARG A 263 1.79 -13.28 6.05
N PRO A 264 0.97 -12.92 5.03
CA PRO A 264 0.98 -11.56 4.52
C PRO A 264 0.47 -10.62 5.61
N THR A 265 1.24 -9.55 5.89
CA THR A 265 0.88 -8.58 6.90
C THR A 265 0.20 -7.36 6.29
N ASN A 266 0.74 -6.75 5.24
CA ASN A 266 0.14 -5.58 4.65
C ASN A 266 0.43 -5.48 3.14
N VAL A 267 -0.22 -4.52 2.49
CA VAL A 267 -0.11 -4.28 1.05
C VAL A 267 0.04 -2.78 0.76
N CYS A 268 0.73 -2.42 -0.33
CA CYS A 268 0.70 -1.08 -0.89
C CYS A 268 0.77 -1.10 -2.41
N PHE A 269 0.29 -0.03 -3.02
CA PHE A 269 0.34 0.16 -4.47
C PHE A 269 1.53 1.03 -4.85
N GLY A 270 2.18 0.70 -5.97
CA GLY A 270 3.28 1.47 -6.54
C GLY A 270 3.54 1.12 -7.99
N GLY A 271 4.81 1.25 -8.40
CA GLY A 271 5.20 1.13 -9.80
C GLY A 271 4.87 2.39 -10.60
N PRO A 272 5.30 2.47 -11.87
CA PRO A 272 5.19 3.70 -12.67
C PRO A 272 3.76 4.08 -13.02
N ASP A 273 2.82 3.16 -12.95
CA ASP A 273 1.40 3.34 -13.26
C ASP A 273 0.47 3.06 -12.06
N GLY A 274 1.04 2.84 -10.86
CA GLY A 274 0.28 2.54 -9.65
C GLY A 274 -0.37 1.16 -9.62
N LYS A 275 -0.05 0.29 -10.57
CA LYS A 275 -0.65 -1.04 -10.73
C LYS A 275 0.28 -2.17 -10.30
N THR A 276 1.29 -1.87 -9.52
CA THR A 276 2.14 -2.87 -8.87
C THR A 276 1.79 -2.93 -7.40
N MET A 277 1.36 -4.10 -6.94
CA MET A 277 1.13 -4.38 -5.53
C MET A 277 2.41 -4.91 -4.90
N TYR A 278 2.77 -4.39 -3.74
CA TYR A 278 3.81 -4.93 -2.86
C TYR A 278 3.15 -5.46 -1.59
N VAL A 279 3.59 -6.62 -1.15
CA VAL A 279 3.03 -7.34 0.00
C VAL A 279 4.15 -7.70 0.96
N THR A 280 4.03 -7.32 2.21
CA THR A 280 4.94 -7.73 3.28
C THR A 280 4.58 -9.12 3.79
N LEU A 281 5.59 -9.97 3.97
CA LEU A 281 5.45 -11.37 4.38
C LEU A 281 6.25 -11.67 5.65
N GLN A 282 5.54 -11.82 6.76
CA GLN A 282 6.12 -12.04 8.09
C GLN A 282 6.92 -13.34 8.19
N ASP A 283 6.37 -14.44 7.70
CA ASP A 283 6.97 -15.78 7.84
C ASP A 283 8.23 -15.97 7.01
N GLN A 284 8.43 -15.15 5.98
CA GLN A 284 9.61 -15.19 5.13
C GLN A 284 10.54 -14.01 5.34
N GLY A 285 10.07 -12.93 6.02
CA GLY A 285 10.84 -11.70 6.24
C GLY A 285 11.22 -11.02 4.92
N ASN A 286 10.26 -10.86 4.01
CA ASN A 286 10.49 -10.29 2.68
C ASN A 286 9.26 -9.55 2.15
N LEU A 287 9.39 -8.98 0.96
CA LEU A 287 8.27 -8.49 0.15
C LEU A 287 8.10 -9.36 -1.09
N GLU A 288 6.84 -9.56 -1.46
CA GLU A 288 6.43 -10.05 -2.77
C GLU A 288 5.75 -8.95 -3.58
N THR A 289 5.64 -9.17 -4.88
CA THR A 289 5.02 -8.22 -5.80
C THR A 289 4.20 -8.91 -6.87
N PHE A 290 3.13 -8.26 -7.33
CA PHE A 290 2.33 -8.68 -8.48
C PHE A 290 1.66 -7.49 -9.15
N ARG A 291 1.23 -7.68 -10.39
CA ARG A 291 0.48 -6.67 -11.15
C ARG A 291 -1.01 -6.78 -10.87
N VAL A 292 -1.69 -5.64 -10.82
CA VAL A 292 -3.14 -5.50 -10.67
C VAL A 292 -3.76 -4.70 -11.83
N ASP A 293 -5.07 -4.78 -11.96
CA ASP A 293 -5.83 -4.17 -13.06
C ASP A 293 -6.09 -2.67 -12.88
N GLU A 294 -6.19 -2.18 -11.63
CA GLU A 294 -6.45 -0.78 -11.32
C GLU A 294 -5.34 -0.19 -10.43
N PRO A 295 -5.00 1.10 -10.58
CA PRO A 295 -4.01 1.73 -9.71
C PRO A 295 -4.55 1.94 -8.31
N GLY A 296 -3.62 2.07 -7.36
CA GLY A 296 -3.96 2.35 -5.98
C GLY A 296 -4.44 3.78 -5.75
N ARG A 297 -5.37 3.94 -4.82
CA ARG A 297 -5.86 5.26 -4.39
C ARG A 297 -4.74 6.13 -3.84
N GLU A 298 -3.89 5.61 -2.96
CA GLU A 298 -2.79 6.37 -2.37
C GLU A 298 -1.74 6.75 -3.40
N TRP A 299 -1.41 5.82 -4.32
CA TRP A 299 -0.51 6.13 -5.41
C TRP A 299 -1.03 7.32 -6.25
N GLU A 300 -2.32 7.35 -6.59
CA GLU A 300 -2.91 8.48 -7.29
C GLU A 300 -2.80 9.80 -6.49
N MET A 301 -2.89 9.73 -5.16
CA MET A 301 -2.70 10.90 -4.29
C MET A 301 -1.24 11.37 -4.29
N THR A 302 -0.27 10.46 -4.20
CA THR A 302 1.16 10.81 -4.18
C THR A 302 1.62 11.44 -5.51
N GLN A 303 1.07 10.99 -6.66
CA GLN A 303 1.39 11.59 -7.97
C GLN A 303 0.87 13.03 -8.11
N LYS A 304 -0.09 13.45 -7.30
CA LYS A 304 -0.62 14.83 -7.27
C LYS A 304 0.11 15.74 -6.27
N GLN A 305 1.08 15.22 -5.54
CA GLN A 305 1.97 16.01 -4.67
C GLN A 305 2.82 16.93 -5.54
N LYS A 306 2.84 18.21 -5.21
CA LYS A 306 3.59 19.24 -5.94
C LYS A 306 4.93 19.51 -5.28
#